data_e4732302db9ec52b19b0d124da20afe8
#
_entry.id   e4732302db9ec52b19b0d124da20afe8
#
_cell.length_a   1.000
_cell.length_b   1.000
_cell.length_c   1.000
_cell.angle_alpha   90.00
_cell.angle_beta   90.00
_cell.angle_gamma   90.00
#
_symmetry.space_group_name_H-M   'P 1'
#
loop_
_entity.id
_entity.type
_entity.pdbx_description
1 polymer ?
#
loop_
_entity_poly.entity_id
_entity_poly.type
_entity_poly.pdbx_seq_one_letter_code
_entity_poly.pdbx_strand_id
1 'polypeptide(L)'
;MPLVGGELARAAFEHGLEQFGVEQLLSYEELTRNNETYLWYFPNGQHATKETSTSPEAYPTDGWGASAMLYALMEGLAGIVDLRQQWKRVRLSPRWLAAGLNESRVTCVYGATGVPIAYTYIHDPAARTITLEVEGQSGLDLHVLLPSGTRVRRVTCKGRTVHSTTSMICQSPYADAVCTAKGHAAIVIQYS
;
A
#
# COMPACT_ATOMS: atom_id res chain seq x y z
N MET A 1 -19.04 5.52 -6.80
CA MET A 1 -18.04 6.50 -7.33
C MET A 1 -16.64 6.02 -6.98
N PRO A 2 -15.76 5.78 -7.94
CA PRO A 2 -14.38 5.34 -7.69
C PRO A 2 -13.57 6.31 -6.83
N LEU A 3 -13.74 7.63 -6.98
CA LEU A 3 -13.10 8.63 -6.12
C LEU A 3 -13.37 8.37 -4.63
N VAL A 4 -14.63 8.23 -4.26
CA VAL A 4 -15.02 7.97 -2.86
C VAL A 4 -14.52 6.60 -2.40
N GLY A 5 -14.59 5.58 -3.28
CA GLY A 5 -14.07 4.24 -2.99
C GLY A 5 -12.57 4.22 -2.73
N GLY A 6 -11.78 4.97 -3.51
CA GLY A 6 -10.33 5.09 -3.31
C GLY A 6 -9.96 5.78 -2.00
N GLU A 7 -10.62 6.90 -1.67
CA GLU A 7 -10.39 7.59 -0.40
C GLU A 7 -10.82 6.72 0.80
N LEU A 8 -11.92 5.99 0.67
CA LEU A 8 -12.39 5.06 1.69
C LEU A 8 -11.41 3.89 1.88
N ALA A 9 -10.90 3.31 0.79
CA ALA A 9 -9.90 2.25 0.85
C ALA A 9 -8.60 2.74 1.52
N ARG A 10 -8.13 3.94 1.17
CA ARG A 10 -6.95 4.55 1.79
C ARG A 10 -7.15 4.77 3.29
N ALA A 11 -8.28 5.34 3.69
CA ALA A 11 -8.63 5.51 5.10
C ALA A 11 -8.71 4.16 5.82
N ALA A 12 -9.27 3.12 5.21
CA ALA A 12 -9.35 1.78 5.78
C ALA A 12 -7.96 1.21 6.08
N PHE A 13 -7.01 1.34 5.16
CA PHE A 13 -5.62 0.92 5.38
C PHE A 13 -4.94 1.67 6.53
N GLU A 14 -5.24 2.94 6.72
CA GLU A 14 -4.65 3.74 7.82
C GLU A 14 -5.31 3.47 9.18
N HIS A 15 -6.53 2.94 9.19
CA HIS A 15 -7.31 2.74 10.41
C HIS A 15 -7.47 1.26 10.83
N GLY A 16 -6.64 0.35 10.32
CA GLY A 16 -6.62 -1.05 10.73
C GLY A 16 -7.79 -1.88 10.18
N LEU A 17 -8.36 -1.45 9.05
CA LEU A 17 -9.40 -2.15 8.29
C LEU A 17 -8.83 -2.63 6.94
N GLU A 18 -7.63 -3.21 6.96
CA GLU A 18 -6.83 -3.52 5.78
C GLU A 18 -7.57 -4.46 4.82
N GLN A 19 -8.28 -5.46 5.38
CA GLN A 19 -9.06 -6.40 4.57
C GLN A 19 -10.14 -5.67 3.76
N PHE A 20 -10.86 -4.74 4.39
CA PHE A 20 -11.85 -3.92 3.69
C PHE A 20 -11.21 -3.04 2.61
N GLY A 21 -10.04 -2.46 2.88
CA GLY A 21 -9.28 -1.70 1.88
C GLY A 21 -8.93 -2.55 0.65
N VAL A 22 -8.49 -3.80 0.86
CA VAL A 22 -8.22 -4.76 -0.22
C VAL A 22 -9.48 -5.08 -1.02
N GLU A 23 -10.60 -5.34 -0.35
CA GLU A 23 -11.88 -5.63 -0.99
C GLU A 23 -12.34 -4.47 -1.90
N GLN A 24 -12.13 -3.22 -1.47
CA GLN A 24 -12.43 -2.05 -2.30
C GLN A 24 -11.54 -2.00 -3.56
N LEU A 25 -10.25 -2.29 -3.44
CA LEU A 25 -9.34 -2.32 -4.59
C LEU A 25 -9.69 -3.45 -5.57
N LEU A 26 -10.00 -4.65 -5.08
CA LEU A 26 -10.42 -5.78 -5.91
C LEU A 26 -11.75 -5.52 -6.62
N SER A 27 -12.72 -4.93 -5.91
CA SER A 27 -14.00 -4.55 -6.51
C SER A 27 -13.82 -3.52 -7.63
N TYR A 28 -12.93 -2.57 -7.46
CA TYR A 28 -12.61 -1.60 -8.49
C TYR A 28 -11.90 -2.26 -9.69
N GLU A 29 -10.95 -3.14 -9.45
CA GLU A 29 -10.26 -3.88 -10.51
C GLU A 29 -11.26 -4.70 -11.34
N GLU A 30 -12.21 -5.37 -10.70
CA GLU A 30 -13.25 -6.12 -11.39
C GLU A 30 -14.12 -5.22 -12.29
N LEU A 31 -14.53 -4.04 -11.78
CA LEU A 31 -15.32 -3.08 -12.54
C LEU A 31 -14.57 -2.52 -13.76
N THR A 32 -13.26 -2.37 -13.65
CA THR A 32 -12.44 -1.71 -14.69
C THR A 32 -11.64 -2.66 -15.56
N ARG A 33 -11.61 -3.95 -15.26
CA ARG A 33 -10.80 -4.96 -15.97
C ARG A 33 -10.97 -4.96 -17.48
N ASN A 34 -12.20 -4.76 -17.96
CA ASN A 34 -12.55 -4.72 -19.39
C ASN A 34 -13.20 -3.41 -19.80
N ASN A 35 -13.14 -2.41 -18.93
CA ASN A 35 -13.79 -1.13 -19.14
C ASN A 35 -12.88 0.01 -18.72
N GLU A 36 -13.25 1.22 -19.11
CA GLU A 36 -12.64 2.44 -18.61
C GLU A 36 -13.16 2.77 -17.20
N THR A 37 -12.46 3.62 -16.48
CA THR A 37 -12.95 4.15 -15.21
C THR A 37 -14.04 5.18 -15.47
N TYR A 38 -15.24 4.90 -14.97
CA TYR A 38 -16.38 5.82 -15.05
C TYR A 38 -16.58 6.56 -13.74
N LEU A 39 -17.09 7.76 -13.80
CA LEU A 39 -17.40 8.58 -12.63
C LEU A 39 -18.42 7.89 -11.71
N TRP A 40 -19.40 7.19 -12.31
CA TRP A 40 -20.47 6.50 -11.61
C TRP A 40 -20.61 5.06 -12.06
N TYR A 41 -20.88 4.19 -11.08
CA TYR A 41 -21.35 2.83 -11.30
C TYR A 41 -22.63 2.62 -10.51
N PHE A 42 -23.60 1.92 -11.10
CA PHE A 42 -24.80 1.48 -10.42
C PHE A 42 -24.53 0.24 -9.56
N PRO A 43 -25.42 -0.09 -8.58
CA PRO A 43 -25.24 -1.27 -7.74
C PRO A 43 -25.12 -2.61 -8.50
N ASN A 44 -25.62 -2.68 -9.72
CA ASN A 44 -25.51 -3.86 -10.59
C ASN A 44 -24.19 -3.92 -11.37
N GLY A 45 -23.24 -3.01 -11.10
CA GLY A 45 -21.93 -2.96 -11.76
C GLY A 45 -21.93 -2.27 -13.13
N GLN A 46 -23.09 -1.84 -13.66
CA GLN A 46 -23.13 -1.08 -14.90
C GLN A 46 -22.60 0.35 -14.70
N HIS A 47 -21.84 0.85 -15.65
CA HIS A 47 -21.41 2.24 -15.64
C HIS A 47 -22.55 3.19 -16.03
N ALA A 48 -22.48 4.43 -15.57
CA ALA A 48 -23.39 5.49 -15.99
C ALA A 48 -23.00 5.97 -17.39
N THR A 49 -24.03 6.33 -18.18
CA THR A 49 -23.87 6.99 -19.46
C THR A 49 -24.44 8.41 -19.39
N LYS A 50 -24.30 9.20 -20.45
CA LYS A 50 -24.91 10.54 -20.53
C LYS A 50 -26.44 10.50 -20.36
N GLU A 51 -27.07 9.43 -20.84
CA GLU A 51 -28.52 9.24 -20.83
C GLU A 51 -29.02 8.77 -19.47
N THR A 52 -28.21 8.02 -18.73
CA THR A 52 -28.59 7.42 -17.43
C THR A 52 -28.08 8.18 -16.22
N SER A 53 -27.18 9.14 -16.40
CA SER A 53 -26.64 9.99 -15.34
C SER A 53 -27.41 11.29 -15.23
N THR A 54 -27.57 11.76 -14.00
CA THR A 54 -28.07 13.14 -13.73
C THR A 54 -26.96 14.19 -13.93
N SER A 55 -25.72 13.77 -14.12
CA SER A 55 -24.59 14.66 -14.38
C SER A 55 -24.26 14.66 -15.87
N PRO A 56 -24.14 15.82 -16.50
CA PRO A 56 -23.65 15.92 -17.89
C PRO A 56 -22.19 15.49 -18.03
N GLU A 57 -21.48 15.26 -16.92
CA GLU A 57 -20.06 14.90 -16.86
C GLU A 57 -19.84 13.39 -16.65
N ALA A 58 -20.87 12.55 -16.88
CA ALA A 58 -20.73 11.09 -16.81
C ALA A 58 -19.96 10.54 -18.03
N TYR A 59 -18.73 10.96 -18.16
CA TYR A 59 -17.83 10.48 -19.21
C TYR A 59 -17.07 9.22 -18.77
N PRO A 60 -16.70 8.32 -19.71
CA PRO A 60 -15.62 7.39 -19.49
C PRO A 60 -14.33 8.18 -19.21
N THR A 61 -13.31 7.53 -18.65
CA THR A 61 -12.01 8.16 -18.33
C THR A 61 -12.06 9.15 -17.15
N ASP A 62 -12.69 8.73 -16.05
CA ASP A 62 -12.64 9.51 -14.80
C ASP A 62 -11.25 9.44 -14.16
N GLY A 63 -10.46 10.48 -14.37
CA GLY A 63 -9.12 10.62 -13.79
C GLY A 63 -9.12 10.75 -12.26
N TRP A 64 -10.16 11.31 -11.66
CA TRP A 64 -10.25 11.46 -10.21
C TRP A 64 -10.41 10.11 -9.51
N GLY A 65 -11.30 9.28 -10.02
CA GLY A 65 -11.52 7.94 -9.48
C GLY A 65 -10.30 7.05 -9.67
N ALA A 66 -9.70 7.07 -10.87
CA ALA A 66 -8.48 6.32 -11.15
C ALA A 66 -7.31 6.76 -10.24
N SER A 67 -7.14 8.06 -10.03
CA SER A 67 -6.11 8.61 -9.13
C SER A 67 -6.34 8.19 -7.69
N ALA A 68 -7.56 8.28 -7.16
CA ALA A 68 -7.88 7.90 -5.79
C ALA A 68 -7.61 6.41 -5.54
N MET A 69 -7.96 5.54 -6.48
CA MET A 69 -7.67 4.11 -6.40
C MET A 69 -6.17 3.82 -6.51
N LEU A 70 -5.44 4.54 -7.37
CA LEU A 70 -3.99 4.43 -7.46
C LEU A 70 -3.31 4.85 -6.15
N TYR A 71 -3.77 5.93 -5.50
CA TYR A 71 -3.28 6.34 -4.19
C TYR A 71 -3.59 5.30 -3.11
N ALA A 72 -4.79 4.72 -3.12
CA ALA A 72 -5.13 3.65 -2.19
C ALA A 72 -4.25 2.40 -2.38
N LEU A 73 -3.91 2.06 -3.62
CA LEU A 73 -2.97 0.98 -3.92
C LEU A 73 -1.55 1.33 -3.48
N MET A 74 -1.06 2.51 -3.85
CA MET A 74 0.33 2.92 -3.63
C MET A 74 0.62 3.24 -2.16
N GLU A 75 -0.15 4.14 -1.54
CA GLU A 75 0.04 4.57 -0.16
C GLU A 75 -0.61 3.62 0.85
N GLY A 76 -1.74 3.00 0.49
CA GLY A 76 -2.49 2.07 1.31
C GLY A 76 -1.89 0.66 1.31
N LEU A 77 -2.11 -0.12 0.26
CA LEU A 77 -1.71 -1.54 0.22
C LEU A 77 -0.19 -1.73 0.08
N ALA A 78 0.43 -1.09 -0.91
CA ALA A 78 1.88 -1.12 -1.10
C ALA A 78 2.63 -0.32 -0.02
N GLY A 79 1.96 0.67 0.58
CA GLY A 79 2.45 1.39 1.73
C GLY A 79 3.66 2.28 1.46
N ILE A 80 3.78 2.86 0.27
CA ILE A 80 4.87 3.80 -0.06
C ILE A 80 4.35 5.22 0.06
N VAL A 81 4.80 5.94 1.09
CA VAL A 81 4.44 7.35 1.32
C VAL A 81 5.69 8.22 1.30
N ASP A 82 5.73 9.21 0.42
CA ASP A 82 6.82 10.19 0.36
C ASP A 82 6.70 11.22 1.49
N LEU A 83 7.51 11.07 2.52
CA LEU A 83 7.57 12.01 3.66
C LEU A 83 8.47 13.21 3.40
N ARG A 84 9.35 13.13 2.43
CA ARG A 84 10.19 14.22 1.93
C ARG A 84 10.43 14.06 0.45
N GLN A 85 10.18 15.11 -0.28
CA GLN A 85 10.28 15.17 -1.74
C GLN A 85 11.40 14.31 -2.33
N GLN A 86 11.11 13.62 -3.42
CA GLN A 86 12.04 12.76 -4.15
C GLN A 86 12.51 11.55 -3.33
N TRP A 87 11.65 10.98 -2.51
CA TRP A 87 11.93 9.82 -1.67
C TRP A 87 13.10 9.99 -0.69
N LYS A 88 13.46 11.22 -0.31
CA LYS A 88 14.52 11.45 0.68
C LYS A 88 14.20 10.85 2.05
N ARG A 89 12.93 10.74 2.37
CA ARG A 89 12.40 9.99 3.50
C ARG A 89 11.07 9.36 3.11
N VAL A 90 10.94 8.08 3.34
CA VAL A 90 9.79 7.29 2.92
C VAL A 90 9.25 6.52 4.10
N ARG A 91 7.93 6.52 4.30
CA ARG A 91 7.27 5.48 5.10
C ARG A 91 7.07 4.27 4.22
N LEU A 92 7.54 3.11 4.69
CA LEU A 92 7.23 1.82 4.11
C LEU A 92 6.28 1.07 5.04
N SER A 93 5.05 0.92 4.59
CA SER A 93 3.95 0.32 5.34
C SER A 93 3.23 -0.76 4.52
N PRO A 94 3.96 -1.77 3.99
CA PRO A 94 3.35 -2.83 3.18
C PRO A 94 2.31 -3.61 3.97
N ARG A 95 1.15 -3.84 3.33
CA ARG A 95 0.01 -4.55 3.92
C ARG A 95 -0.40 -5.76 3.08
N TRP A 96 0.56 -6.38 2.36
CA TRP A 96 0.33 -7.52 1.47
C TRP A 96 -0.27 -8.75 2.18
N LEU A 97 -0.05 -8.88 3.49
CA LEU A 97 -0.71 -9.90 4.33
C LEU A 97 -2.23 -9.82 4.25
N ALA A 98 -2.80 -8.62 4.22
CA ALA A 98 -4.24 -8.43 4.10
C ALA A 98 -4.79 -8.89 2.74
N ALA A 99 -3.96 -8.86 1.70
CA ALA A 99 -4.27 -9.39 0.38
C ALA A 99 -3.95 -10.88 0.23
N GLY A 100 -3.48 -11.56 1.29
CA GLY A 100 -3.08 -12.97 1.26
C GLY A 100 -1.82 -13.25 0.43
N LEU A 101 -0.99 -12.23 0.19
CA LEU A 101 0.20 -12.35 -0.63
C LEU A 101 1.46 -12.50 0.23
N ASN A 102 2.24 -13.55 -0.06
CA ASN A 102 3.52 -13.80 0.61
C ASN A 102 4.71 -13.19 -0.15
N GLU A 103 4.52 -12.76 -1.38
CA GLU A 103 5.55 -12.12 -2.19
C GLU A 103 4.93 -11.00 -3.03
N SER A 104 5.63 -9.86 -3.10
CA SER A 104 5.26 -8.72 -3.95
C SER A 104 6.47 -7.89 -4.29
N ARG A 105 6.47 -7.29 -5.48
CA ARG A 105 7.48 -6.33 -5.90
C ARG A 105 6.81 -5.02 -6.31
N VAL A 106 7.34 -3.92 -5.78
CA VAL A 106 6.83 -2.57 -6.06
C VAL A 106 7.97 -1.67 -6.51
N THR A 107 7.70 -0.85 -7.50
CA THR A 107 8.59 0.22 -7.94
C THR A 107 7.77 1.49 -8.16
N CYS A 108 8.16 2.56 -7.49
CA CYS A 108 7.62 3.89 -7.70
C CYS A 108 8.71 4.82 -8.23
N VAL A 109 8.39 5.63 -9.22
CA VAL A 109 9.31 6.58 -9.83
C VAL A 109 8.78 7.99 -9.63
N TYR A 110 9.62 8.89 -9.14
CA TYR A 110 9.27 10.29 -9.01
C TYR A 110 9.25 10.92 -10.40
N GLY A 111 8.04 11.20 -10.93
CA GLY A 111 7.84 11.55 -12.33
C GLY A 111 8.67 12.74 -12.83
N ALA A 112 8.89 13.76 -11.98
CA ALA A 112 9.64 14.96 -12.36
C ALA A 112 11.17 14.75 -12.46
N THR A 113 11.73 13.77 -11.76
CA THR A 113 13.19 13.59 -11.64
C THR A 113 13.68 12.19 -12.04
N GLY A 114 12.78 11.25 -12.25
CA GLY A 114 13.12 9.85 -12.54
C GLY A 114 13.73 9.08 -11.37
N VAL A 115 13.78 9.66 -10.14
CA VAL A 115 14.32 8.98 -8.97
C VAL A 115 13.38 7.86 -8.53
N PRO A 116 13.87 6.59 -8.48
CA PRO A 116 13.06 5.46 -8.07
C PRO A 116 13.15 5.20 -6.57
N ILE A 117 12.10 4.56 -6.04
CA ILE A 117 12.13 3.71 -4.86
C ILE A 117 11.48 2.38 -5.20
N ALA A 118 12.11 1.29 -4.83
CA ALA A 118 11.56 -0.04 -5.04
C ALA A 118 11.75 -0.92 -3.80
N TYR A 119 10.87 -1.90 -3.63
CA TYR A 119 11.10 -2.98 -2.68
C TYR A 119 10.52 -4.30 -3.19
N THR A 120 11.16 -5.40 -2.77
CA THR A 120 10.57 -6.74 -2.80
C THR A 120 10.15 -7.11 -1.38
N TYR A 121 8.91 -7.56 -1.22
CA TYR A 121 8.34 -8.05 0.02
C TYR A 121 8.29 -9.57 -0.03
N ILE A 122 8.76 -10.22 1.03
CA ILE A 122 8.71 -11.68 1.19
C ILE A 122 8.26 -11.99 2.63
N HIS A 123 7.16 -12.72 2.77
CA HIS A 123 6.68 -13.24 4.05
C HIS A 123 6.90 -14.76 4.10
N ASP A 124 7.68 -15.21 5.06
CA ASP A 124 7.87 -16.62 5.38
C ASP A 124 7.19 -16.93 6.74
N PRO A 125 5.97 -17.50 6.73
CA PRO A 125 5.26 -17.82 7.95
C PRO A 125 5.92 -18.95 8.76
N ALA A 126 6.66 -19.86 8.11
CA ALA A 126 7.36 -20.95 8.80
C ALA A 126 8.56 -20.44 9.58
N ALA A 127 9.33 -19.52 8.98
CA ALA A 127 10.43 -18.83 9.65
C ALA A 127 9.96 -17.67 10.56
N ARG A 128 8.69 -17.29 10.49
CA ARG A 128 8.11 -16.11 11.16
C ARG A 128 8.88 -14.83 10.84
N THR A 129 9.11 -14.61 9.56
CA THR A 129 9.84 -13.43 9.07
C THR A 129 9.10 -12.71 7.96
N ILE A 130 9.27 -11.39 7.94
CA ILE A 130 8.97 -10.55 6.79
C ILE A 130 10.27 -9.90 6.35
N THR A 131 10.63 -10.05 5.09
CA THR A 131 11.82 -9.44 4.49
C THR A 131 11.42 -8.38 3.49
N LEU A 132 12.08 -7.22 3.56
CA LEU A 132 11.99 -6.16 2.56
C LEU A 132 13.39 -5.93 1.97
N GLU A 133 13.54 -6.21 0.68
CA GLU A 133 14.73 -5.83 -0.09
C GLU A 133 14.44 -4.48 -0.74
N VAL A 134 15.01 -3.41 -0.18
CA VAL A 134 14.70 -2.02 -0.57
C VAL A 134 15.82 -1.45 -1.42
N GLU A 135 15.48 -0.87 -2.56
CA GLU A 135 16.36 -0.13 -3.45
C GLU A 135 15.99 1.35 -3.43
N GLY A 136 16.94 2.25 -3.15
CA GLY A 136 16.72 3.70 -3.09
C GLY A 136 17.76 4.42 -2.25
N GLN A 137 17.63 5.74 -2.17
CA GLN A 137 18.51 6.64 -1.39
C GLN A 137 17.73 7.34 -0.27
N SER A 138 17.05 6.56 0.55
CA SER A 138 16.00 7.04 1.44
C SER A 138 16.32 6.81 2.92
N GLY A 139 15.91 7.75 3.78
CA GLY A 139 15.58 7.43 5.17
C GLY A 139 14.27 6.66 5.18
N LEU A 140 14.19 5.58 5.95
CA LEU A 140 13.04 4.68 5.97
C LEU A 140 12.38 4.70 7.35
N ASP A 141 11.09 5.03 7.37
CA ASP A 141 10.20 4.86 8.52
C ASP A 141 9.37 3.59 8.24
N LEU A 142 9.71 2.50 8.89
CA LEU A 142 9.02 1.23 8.73
C LEU A 142 7.77 1.20 9.59
N HIS A 143 6.65 0.74 9.01
CA HIS A 143 5.38 0.51 9.68
C HIS A 143 4.71 -0.70 9.03
N VAL A 144 5.26 -1.90 9.26
CA VAL A 144 4.96 -3.10 8.49
C VAL A 144 3.91 -3.94 9.19
N LEU A 145 2.80 -4.22 8.49
CA LEU A 145 1.73 -5.07 9.01
C LEU A 145 2.26 -6.46 9.37
N LEU A 146 1.98 -6.92 10.58
CA LEU A 146 2.30 -8.25 11.07
C LEU A 146 1.08 -9.17 11.04
N PRO A 147 1.26 -10.50 11.08
CA PRO A 147 0.17 -11.43 11.30
C PRO A 147 -0.59 -11.13 12.59
N SER A 148 -1.91 -11.31 12.57
CA SER A 148 -2.77 -11.05 13.74
C SER A 148 -2.28 -11.78 14.98
N GLY A 149 -2.34 -11.10 16.13
CA GLY A 149 -1.93 -11.65 17.43
C GLY A 149 -0.43 -11.79 17.63
N THR A 150 0.41 -11.32 16.69
CA THR A 150 1.87 -11.40 16.82
C THR A 150 2.48 -10.06 17.24
N ARG A 151 3.76 -10.09 17.61
CA ARG A 151 4.55 -8.90 17.98
C ARG A 151 5.91 -8.96 17.32
N VAL A 152 6.48 -7.79 17.06
CA VAL A 152 7.87 -7.73 16.59
C VAL A 152 8.80 -8.27 17.68
N ARG A 153 9.67 -9.17 17.29
CA ARG A 153 10.73 -9.71 18.13
C ARG A 153 12.06 -9.02 17.88
N ARG A 154 12.36 -8.77 16.61
CA ARG A 154 13.62 -8.16 16.18
C ARG A 154 13.48 -7.59 14.77
N VAL A 155 14.07 -6.44 14.54
CA VAL A 155 14.28 -5.90 13.20
C VAL A 155 15.76 -5.75 12.94
N THR A 156 16.22 -6.20 11.78
CA THR A 156 17.58 -5.95 11.30
C THR A 156 17.54 -5.17 10.00
N CYS A 157 18.46 -4.25 9.83
CA CYS A 157 18.70 -3.52 8.58
C CYS A 157 20.17 -3.67 8.20
N LYS A 158 20.44 -4.17 6.99
CA LYS A 158 21.81 -4.48 6.53
C LYS A 158 22.59 -5.36 7.53
N GLY A 159 21.92 -6.38 8.11
CA GLY A 159 22.47 -7.30 9.10
C GLY A 159 22.66 -6.72 10.51
N ARG A 160 22.36 -5.43 10.74
CA ARG A 160 22.48 -4.80 12.07
C ARG A 160 21.11 -4.67 12.72
N THR A 161 21.00 -5.04 14.00
CA THR A 161 19.77 -4.84 14.76
C THR A 161 19.50 -3.35 14.92
N VAL A 162 18.26 -2.96 14.66
CA VAL A 162 17.74 -1.59 14.88
C VAL A 162 16.69 -1.61 15.99
N HIS A 163 16.49 -0.46 16.63
CA HIS A 163 15.41 -0.31 17.60
C HIS A 163 14.07 -0.49 16.89
N SER A 164 13.20 -1.28 17.51
CA SER A 164 11.88 -1.59 16.96
C SER A 164 10.84 -1.75 18.05
N THR A 165 9.60 -1.39 17.74
CA THR A 165 8.45 -1.54 18.63
C THR A 165 7.28 -2.16 17.89
N THR A 166 6.32 -2.70 18.61
CA THR A 166 5.03 -3.08 18.04
C THR A 166 4.02 -1.99 18.39
N SER A 167 3.38 -1.44 17.39
CA SER A 167 2.19 -0.59 17.54
C SER A 167 0.93 -1.36 17.14
N MET A 168 -0.21 -0.87 17.61
CA MET A 168 -1.52 -1.43 17.28
C MET A 168 -2.38 -0.34 16.66
N ILE A 169 -2.98 -0.62 15.52
CA ILE A 169 -4.06 0.18 14.96
C ILE A 169 -5.31 -0.69 14.96
N CYS A 170 -6.28 -0.37 15.82
CA CYS A 170 -7.39 -1.28 16.14
C CYS A 170 -6.86 -2.66 16.57
N GLN A 171 -7.07 -3.68 15.76
CA GLN A 171 -6.61 -5.05 16.04
C GLN A 171 -5.39 -5.47 15.21
N SER A 172 -4.88 -4.58 14.38
CA SER A 172 -3.78 -4.84 13.46
C SER A 172 -2.43 -4.50 14.11
N PRO A 173 -1.54 -5.48 14.32
CA PRO A 173 -0.19 -5.23 14.83
C PRO A 173 0.75 -4.76 13.71
N TYR A 174 1.59 -3.80 14.03
CA TYR A 174 2.61 -3.28 13.11
C TYR A 174 4.00 -3.30 13.75
N ALA A 175 5.01 -3.63 12.95
CA ALA A 175 6.41 -3.47 13.31
C ALA A 175 6.90 -2.08 12.93
N ASP A 176 7.28 -1.27 13.91
CA ASP A 176 7.83 0.07 13.72
C ASP A 176 9.34 0.06 13.92
N ALA A 177 10.06 0.66 12.99
CA ALA A 177 11.49 0.88 13.08
C ALA A 177 11.93 2.03 12.17
N VAL A 178 13.12 2.57 12.42
CA VAL A 178 13.73 3.58 11.53
C VAL A 178 15.07 3.07 11.05
N CYS A 179 15.32 3.17 9.76
CA CYS A 179 16.59 2.79 9.14
C CYS A 179 16.88 3.62 7.88
N THR A 180 17.90 3.24 7.13
CA THR A 180 18.31 3.98 5.93
C THR A 180 18.71 3.02 4.82
N ALA A 181 18.11 3.18 3.65
CA ALA A 181 18.60 2.61 2.41
C ALA A 181 19.57 3.60 1.75
N LYS A 182 20.80 3.14 1.50
CA LYS A 182 21.79 3.84 0.66
C LYS A 182 22.18 2.87 -0.45
N GLY A 183 21.55 2.98 -1.60
CA GLY A 183 21.57 1.99 -2.66
C GLY A 183 20.60 0.85 -2.38
N HIS A 184 21.05 -0.18 -1.68
CA HIS A 184 20.27 -1.36 -1.32
C HIS A 184 20.25 -1.58 0.20
N ALA A 185 19.13 -2.08 0.73
CA ALA A 185 18.99 -2.45 2.13
C ALA A 185 18.09 -3.69 2.29
N ALA A 186 18.68 -4.79 2.78
CA ALA A 186 17.92 -5.93 3.28
C ALA A 186 17.43 -5.63 4.71
N ILE A 187 16.13 -5.68 4.91
CA ILE A 187 15.44 -5.48 6.19
C ILE A 187 14.73 -6.77 6.53
N VAL A 188 15.05 -7.34 7.70
CA VAL A 188 14.39 -8.56 8.15
C VAL A 188 13.67 -8.28 9.47
N ILE A 189 12.38 -8.54 9.49
CA ILE A 189 11.47 -8.39 10.61
C ILE A 189 11.14 -9.80 11.11
N GLN A 190 11.56 -10.13 12.33
CA GLN A 190 11.19 -11.37 13.02
C GLN A 190 10.05 -11.06 13.99
N TYR A 191 9.03 -11.91 14.00
CA TYR A 191 7.87 -11.78 14.88
C TYR A 191 7.60 -13.07 15.67
N SER A 192 6.81 -12.98 16.72
CA SER A 192 6.47 -14.12 17.61
C SER A 192 4.99 -14.11 17.96
#